data_a130e668ddb4de07dc3579f41ffc7292
#
_entry.id   a130e668ddb4de07dc3579f41ffc7292
#
_cell.length_a   1.000
_cell.length_b   1.000
_cell.length_c   1.000
_cell.angle_alpha   90.00
_cell.angle_beta   90.00
_cell.angle_gamma   90.00
#
_symmetry.space_group_name_H-M   'P 1'
#
loop_
_entity.id
_entity.type
_entity.pdbx_description
1 polymer ?
#
loop_
_entity_poly.entity_id
_entity_poly.type
_entity_poly.pdbx_seq_one_letter_code
_entity_poly.pdbx_strand_id
1 'polypeptide(L)'
;MQLVLGILMLAQLSLPPGASLPQVMSANFKPAGAIKAGQKADIVVSFTVIKGFVIDRTPQITLKLSEVPGVKLAKTEIAAPPEDPKSKDEYFVDLPSIHVMATASKAGKYEVPGKLTYFFCNKADGFCSKQTVDVKVPLLVQ
;
A
#
# COMPACT_ATOMS: atom_id res chain seq x y z
N MET A 1 -15.84 -16.52 64.02
CA MET A 1 -15.98 -17.11 62.68
C MET A 1 -15.72 -16.01 61.64
N GLN A 2 -14.52 -15.93 61.09
CA GLN A 2 -14.20 -15.01 60.02
C GLN A 2 -14.27 -15.78 58.72
N LEU A 3 -15.22 -15.42 57.84
CA LEU A 3 -15.30 -15.88 56.47
C LEU A 3 -14.24 -15.07 55.65
N VAL A 4 -13.17 -15.73 55.28
CA VAL A 4 -12.22 -15.16 54.29
C VAL A 4 -12.80 -15.40 52.91
N LEU A 5 -13.35 -14.35 52.33
CA LEU A 5 -13.82 -14.35 50.94
C LEU A 5 -12.58 -14.24 50.04
N GLY A 6 -12.14 -15.36 49.51
CA GLY A 6 -11.10 -15.41 48.51
C GLY A 6 -11.57 -14.79 47.19
N ILE A 7 -11.10 -13.61 46.87
CA ILE A 7 -11.30 -13.00 45.56
C ILE A 7 -10.38 -13.73 44.57
N LEU A 8 -10.97 -14.57 43.74
CA LEU A 8 -10.31 -15.17 42.59
C LEU A 8 -10.13 -14.07 41.56
N MET A 9 -8.93 -13.47 41.51
CA MET A 9 -8.55 -12.62 40.40
C MET A 9 -8.37 -13.51 39.16
N LEU A 10 -9.40 -13.53 38.31
CA LEU A 10 -9.23 -13.99 36.94
C LEU A 10 -8.29 -13.00 36.24
N ALA A 11 -7.05 -13.40 36.07
CA ALA A 11 -6.14 -12.70 35.16
C ALA A 11 -6.70 -12.83 33.76
N GLN A 12 -7.36 -11.79 33.29
CA GLN A 12 -7.73 -11.67 31.89
C GLN A 12 -6.42 -11.52 31.12
N LEU A 13 -6.02 -12.58 30.44
CA LEU A 13 -4.98 -12.51 29.41
C LEU A 13 -5.56 -11.66 28.28
N SER A 14 -5.36 -10.36 28.38
CA SER A 14 -5.57 -9.46 27.26
C SER A 14 -4.52 -9.80 26.20
N LEU A 15 -4.95 -10.44 25.13
CA LEU A 15 -4.13 -10.51 23.92
C LEU A 15 -3.74 -9.07 23.56
N PRO A 16 -2.46 -8.78 23.26
CA PRO A 16 -2.08 -7.44 22.86
C PRO A 16 -2.90 -7.06 21.62
N PRO A 17 -3.54 -5.86 21.62
CA PRO A 17 -4.25 -5.39 20.45
C PRO A 17 -3.20 -5.24 19.33
N GLY A 18 -3.35 -6.03 18.25
CA GLY A 18 -2.51 -5.91 17.09
C GLY A 18 -1.51 -7.02 16.85
N ALA A 19 -1.90 -8.29 17.03
CA ALA A 19 -1.29 -9.34 16.22
C ALA A 19 -1.75 -9.13 14.77
N SER A 20 -1.48 -7.93 14.21
CA SER A 20 -1.71 -7.63 12.81
C SER A 20 -0.65 -8.38 11.99
N LEU A 21 -1.08 -8.95 10.88
CA LEU A 21 -0.18 -9.48 9.87
C LEU A 21 0.87 -8.41 9.54
N PRO A 22 2.14 -8.79 9.34
CA PRO A 22 3.15 -7.83 8.89
C PRO A 22 2.70 -7.22 7.56
N GLN A 23 3.14 -6.02 7.27
CA GLN A 23 2.94 -5.43 5.95
C GLN A 23 3.72 -6.25 4.94
N VAL A 24 3.01 -6.94 4.07
CA VAL A 24 3.61 -7.90 3.13
C VAL A 24 4.28 -7.20 1.96
N MET A 25 3.70 -6.10 1.48
CA MET A 25 4.22 -5.35 0.34
C MET A 25 4.37 -3.87 0.69
N SER A 26 5.51 -3.31 0.33
CA SER A 26 5.82 -1.89 0.50
C SER A 26 5.88 -1.18 -0.84
N ALA A 27 5.42 0.06 -0.89
CA ALA A 27 5.53 0.91 -2.07
C ALA A 27 6.79 1.77 -1.98
N ASN A 28 7.49 1.88 -3.11
CA ASN A 28 8.64 2.75 -3.29
C ASN A 28 8.31 3.76 -4.37
N PHE A 29 8.57 5.04 -4.10
CA PHE A 29 8.24 6.13 -5.00
C PHE A 29 9.50 6.70 -5.65
N LYS A 30 9.52 6.72 -6.97
CA LYS A 30 10.58 7.34 -7.74
C LYS A 30 10.01 8.57 -8.44
N PRO A 31 10.34 9.78 -7.98
CA PRO A 31 9.93 11.00 -8.66
C PRO A 31 10.62 11.11 -10.01
N ALA A 32 9.96 11.74 -10.97
CA ALA A 32 10.45 11.93 -12.33
C ALA A 32 11.54 13.03 -12.46
N GLY A 33 12.33 13.26 -11.41
CA GLY A 33 13.36 14.32 -11.38
C GLY A 33 12.80 15.67 -10.95
N ALA A 34 13.51 16.76 -11.29
CA ALA A 34 13.09 18.12 -10.96
C ALA A 34 11.88 18.51 -11.81
N ILE A 35 10.74 18.74 -11.18
CA ILE A 35 9.48 19.09 -11.83
C ILE A 35 9.20 20.56 -11.59
N LYS A 36 8.88 21.28 -12.66
CA LYS A 36 8.49 22.68 -12.60
C LYS A 36 7.00 22.84 -12.38
N ALA A 37 6.60 23.94 -11.75
CA ALA A 37 5.19 24.30 -11.59
C ALA A 37 4.48 24.31 -12.96
N GLY A 38 3.28 23.68 -13.00
CA GLY A 38 2.50 23.52 -14.21
C GLY A 38 2.91 22.34 -15.11
N GLN A 39 4.03 21.70 -14.83
CA GLN A 39 4.50 20.54 -15.57
C GLN A 39 3.89 19.25 -15.01
N LYS A 40 3.51 18.34 -15.91
CA LYS A 40 3.02 17.01 -15.52
C LYS A 40 4.17 16.17 -14.97
N ALA A 41 3.98 15.63 -13.79
CA ALA A 41 4.89 14.69 -13.13
C ALA A 41 4.43 13.25 -13.36
N ASP A 42 5.35 12.37 -13.66
CA ASP A 42 5.14 10.92 -13.66
C ASP A 42 5.90 10.31 -12.48
N ILE A 43 5.17 9.93 -11.46
CA ILE A 43 5.76 9.30 -10.27
C ILE A 43 5.59 7.80 -10.42
N VAL A 44 6.71 7.09 -10.52
CA VAL A 44 6.71 5.64 -10.64
C VAL A 44 6.63 5.00 -9.26
N VAL A 45 5.61 4.19 -9.05
CA VAL A 45 5.42 3.43 -7.82
C VAL A 45 5.83 1.99 -8.09
N SER A 46 6.90 1.55 -7.47
CA SER A 46 7.36 0.16 -7.50
C SER A 46 7.10 -0.51 -6.15
N PHE A 47 7.18 -1.83 -6.11
CA PHE A 47 6.82 -2.59 -4.93
C PHE A 47 7.92 -3.54 -4.51
N THR A 48 8.02 -3.76 -3.20
CA THR A 48 8.88 -4.76 -2.59
C THR A 48 8.04 -5.67 -1.71
N VAL A 49 8.19 -6.97 -1.87
CA VAL A 49 7.48 -7.98 -1.10
C VAL A 49 8.43 -8.67 -0.14
N ILE A 50 8.01 -8.87 1.10
CA ILE A 50 8.81 -9.60 2.09
C ILE A 50 8.94 -11.07 1.70
N LYS A 51 10.06 -11.68 2.09
CA LYS A 51 10.35 -13.09 1.78
C LYS A 51 9.27 -14.02 2.33
N GLY A 52 8.89 -15.00 1.53
CA GLY A 52 7.91 -16.01 1.90
C GLY A 52 6.48 -15.73 1.46
N PHE A 53 6.25 -14.56 0.82
CA PHE A 53 4.94 -14.18 0.31
C PHE A 53 4.95 -13.98 -1.20
N VAL A 54 3.80 -14.15 -1.80
CA VAL A 54 3.53 -13.86 -3.22
C VAL A 54 2.32 -12.97 -3.33
N ILE A 55 2.26 -12.19 -4.40
CA ILE A 55 1.15 -11.27 -4.67
C ILE A 55 0.30 -11.84 -5.80
N ASP A 56 -1.01 -11.89 -5.57
CA ASP A 56 -1.97 -12.36 -6.54
C ASP A 56 -2.07 -11.38 -7.71
N ARG A 57 -2.20 -11.92 -8.91
CA ARG A 57 -2.43 -11.11 -10.12
C ARG A 57 -3.88 -10.67 -10.22
N THR A 58 -4.79 -11.42 -9.65
CA THR A 58 -6.22 -11.14 -9.63
C THR A 58 -6.78 -11.41 -8.23
N PRO A 59 -7.46 -10.45 -7.61
CA PRO A 59 -7.72 -9.07 -8.08
C PRO A 59 -6.45 -8.22 -8.20
N GLN A 60 -6.49 -7.22 -9.08
CA GLN A 60 -5.35 -6.36 -9.35
C GLN A 60 -4.93 -5.54 -8.13
N ILE A 61 -3.64 -5.20 -8.05
CA ILE A 61 -3.14 -4.19 -7.13
C ILE A 61 -3.81 -2.86 -7.48
N THR A 62 -4.41 -2.20 -6.50
CA THR A 62 -5.14 -0.95 -6.71
C THR A 62 -4.62 0.14 -5.77
N LEU A 63 -4.39 1.31 -6.31
CA LEU A 63 -4.02 2.51 -5.57
C LEU A 63 -5.14 3.54 -5.68
N LYS A 64 -5.74 3.90 -4.55
CA LYS A 64 -6.72 4.98 -4.44
C LYS A 64 -6.07 6.19 -3.81
N LEU A 65 -6.08 7.31 -4.53
CA LEU A 65 -5.49 8.56 -4.10
C LEU A 65 -6.57 9.54 -3.63
N SER A 66 -6.28 10.28 -2.59
CA SER A 66 -7.10 11.39 -2.13
C SER A 66 -6.66 12.69 -2.77
N GLU A 67 -7.59 13.53 -3.14
CA GLU A 67 -7.27 14.85 -3.67
C GLU A 67 -6.64 15.75 -2.61
N VAL A 68 -5.67 16.55 -3.02
CA VAL A 68 -4.96 17.50 -2.16
C VAL A 68 -5.05 18.90 -2.78
N PRO A 69 -5.26 19.95 -1.99
CA PRO A 69 -5.24 21.32 -2.53
C PRO A 69 -3.93 21.62 -3.26
N GLY A 70 -4.04 22.19 -4.44
CA GLY A 70 -2.89 22.57 -5.25
C GLY A 70 -2.31 21.47 -6.13
N VAL A 71 -2.80 20.24 -6.02
CA VAL A 71 -2.37 19.10 -6.85
C VAL A 71 -3.54 18.60 -7.68
N LYS A 72 -3.33 18.49 -8.99
CA LYS A 72 -4.28 17.89 -9.92
C LYS A 72 -3.78 16.49 -10.28
N LEU A 73 -4.59 15.49 -9.96
CA LEU A 73 -4.31 14.09 -10.30
C LEU A 73 -5.00 13.74 -11.62
N ALA A 74 -4.30 13.06 -12.51
CA ALA A 74 -4.91 12.57 -13.75
C ALA A 74 -5.94 11.49 -13.47
N LYS A 75 -5.67 10.62 -12.49
CA LYS A 75 -6.58 9.60 -11.99
C LYS A 75 -6.45 9.49 -10.48
N THR A 76 -7.56 9.27 -9.80
CA THR A 76 -7.58 9.03 -8.35
C THR A 76 -7.62 7.54 -8.02
N GLU A 77 -7.97 6.69 -8.95
CA GLU A 77 -7.97 5.23 -8.79
C GLU A 77 -7.19 4.59 -9.93
N ILE A 78 -6.13 3.86 -9.59
CA ILE A 78 -5.22 3.28 -10.56
C ILE A 78 -5.04 1.80 -10.22
N ALA A 79 -5.37 0.93 -11.18
CA ALA A 79 -5.05 -0.49 -11.08
C ALA A 79 -3.70 -0.76 -11.74
N ALA A 80 -2.89 -1.60 -11.12
CA ALA A 80 -1.64 -2.03 -11.73
C ALA A 80 -1.93 -2.94 -12.93
N PRO A 81 -1.28 -2.72 -14.08
CA PRO A 81 -1.43 -3.62 -15.20
C PRO A 81 -0.83 -5.00 -14.86
N PRO A 82 -1.35 -6.09 -15.43
CA PRO A 82 -0.69 -7.38 -15.33
C PRO A 82 0.67 -7.30 -16.03
N GLU A 83 1.66 -7.96 -15.45
CA GLU A 83 3.02 -8.01 -16.00
C GLU A 83 3.03 -8.56 -17.43
N ASP A 84 2.35 -9.66 -17.65
CA ASP A 84 2.15 -10.27 -18.95
C ASP A 84 0.68 -10.62 -19.14
N PRO A 85 -0.04 -9.94 -20.03
CA PRO A 85 -1.46 -10.21 -20.26
C PRO A 85 -1.75 -11.65 -20.73
N LYS A 86 -0.76 -12.33 -21.29
CA LYS A 86 -0.88 -13.70 -21.78
C LYS A 86 -0.54 -14.74 -20.71
N SER A 87 0.09 -14.32 -19.61
CA SER A 87 0.44 -15.23 -18.53
C SER A 87 -0.82 -15.75 -17.84
N LYS A 88 -0.83 -17.05 -17.56
CA LYS A 88 -1.87 -17.72 -16.79
C LYS A 88 -1.47 -17.93 -15.33
N ASP A 89 -0.32 -17.38 -14.94
CA ASP A 89 0.17 -17.50 -13.58
C ASP A 89 -0.79 -16.81 -12.59
N GLU A 90 -0.99 -17.45 -11.47
CA GLU A 90 -1.86 -16.96 -10.40
C GLU A 90 -1.21 -15.80 -9.65
N TYR A 91 0.12 -15.82 -9.57
CA TYR A 91 0.94 -14.84 -8.85
C TYR A 91 1.87 -14.10 -9.79
N PHE A 92 2.27 -12.89 -9.39
CA PHE A 92 3.32 -12.17 -10.09
C PHE A 92 4.68 -12.85 -9.89
N VAL A 93 5.41 -13.02 -10.98
CA VAL A 93 6.85 -13.36 -10.96
C VAL A 93 7.64 -12.08 -10.73
N ASP A 94 7.39 -11.06 -11.55
CA ASP A 94 7.89 -9.71 -11.37
C ASP A 94 6.72 -8.77 -11.09
N LEU A 95 6.87 -7.90 -10.12
CA LEU A 95 5.79 -6.99 -9.76
C LEU A 95 5.67 -5.85 -10.77
N PRO A 96 4.44 -5.47 -11.15
CA PRO A 96 4.21 -4.34 -12.02
C PRO A 96 4.52 -3.03 -11.31
N SER A 97 4.63 -1.95 -12.07
CA SER A 97 4.71 -0.59 -11.55
C SER A 97 3.40 0.15 -11.77
N ILE A 98 3.08 1.08 -10.89
CA ILE A 98 1.98 2.02 -11.06
C ILE A 98 2.58 3.40 -11.38
N HIS A 99 1.96 4.12 -12.30
CA HIS A 99 2.34 5.48 -12.65
C HIS A 99 1.29 6.46 -12.11
N VAL A 100 1.73 7.37 -11.25
CA VAL A 100 0.87 8.46 -10.73
C VAL A 100 1.22 9.72 -11.50
N MET A 101 0.26 10.21 -12.29
CA MET A 101 0.40 11.43 -13.06
C MET A 101 -0.22 12.58 -12.29
N ALA A 102 0.58 13.58 -11.95
CA ALA A 102 0.14 14.72 -11.16
C ALA A 102 0.72 16.03 -11.67
N THR A 103 -0.01 17.12 -11.44
CA THR A 103 0.42 18.48 -11.80
C THR A 103 0.15 19.40 -10.63
N ALA A 104 1.12 20.25 -10.27
CA ALA A 104 0.94 21.30 -9.29
C ALA A 104 1.25 22.66 -9.92
N SER A 105 0.37 23.65 -9.69
CA SER A 105 0.51 24.98 -10.26
C SER A 105 1.53 25.87 -9.54
N LYS A 106 1.88 25.50 -8.30
CA LYS A 106 2.84 26.23 -7.46
C LYS A 106 3.95 25.33 -6.99
N ALA A 107 5.15 25.89 -6.84
CA ALA A 107 6.28 25.23 -6.23
C ALA A 107 5.98 24.83 -4.78
N GLY A 108 6.51 23.72 -4.34
CA GLY A 108 6.35 23.23 -2.97
C GLY A 108 6.54 21.72 -2.86
N LYS A 109 6.48 21.25 -1.63
CA LYS A 109 6.47 19.82 -1.30
C LYS A 109 5.04 19.41 -1.02
N TYR A 110 4.57 18.41 -1.76
CA TYR A 110 3.23 17.87 -1.60
C TYR A 110 3.32 16.40 -1.23
N GLU A 111 2.39 15.95 -0.41
CA GLU A 111 2.19 14.53 -0.13
C GLU A 111 0.75 14.17 -0.48
N VAL A 112 0.57 13.25 -1.42
CA VAL A 112 -0.75 12.79 -1.82
C VAL A 112 -1.06 11.51 -1.05
N PRO A 113 -2.04 11.55 -0.11
CA PRO A 113 -2.41 10.35 0.62
C PRO A 113 -3.09 9.34 -0.30
N GLY A 114 -2.85 8.08 -0.04
CA GLY A 114 -3.48 7.01 -0.80
C GLY A 114 -3.65 5.75 0.02
N LYS A 115 -4.44 4.83 -0.52
CA LYS A 115 -4.62 3.48 0.00
C LYS A 115 -4.24 2.48 -1.07
N LEU A 116 -3.27 1.65 -0.74
CA LEU A 116 -2.79 0.58 -1.60
C LEU A 116 -3.43 -0.74 -1.14
N THR A 117 -4.17 -1.38 -2.03
CA THR A 117 -4.83 -2.65 -1.77
C THR A 117 -4.26 -3.74 -2.64
N TYR A 118 -3.94 -4.86 -2.05
CA TYR A 118 -3.42 -6.03 -2.75
C TYR A 118 -3.83 -7.32 -2.06
N PHE A 119 -3.79 -8.41 -2.81
CA PHE A 119 -4.07 -9.76 -2.33
C PHE A 119 -2.76 -10.55 -2.35
N PHE A 120 -2.53 -11.30 -1.29
CA PHE A 120 -1.29 -12.04 -1.11
C PHE A 120 -1.55 -13.43 -0.56
N CYS A 121 -0.58 -14.31 -0.76
CA CYS A 121 -0.55 -15.63 -0.14
C CYS A 121 0.79 -15.89 0.54
N ASN A 122 0.75 -16.61 1.65
CA ASN A 122 1.94 -17.12 2.32
C ASN A 122 2.32 -18.44 1.66
N LYS A 123 3.55 -18.56 1.18
CA LYS A 123 4.03 -19.78 0.51
C LYS A 123 4.10 -20.99 1.43
N ALA A 124 4.36 -20.78 2.73
CA ALA A 124 4.61 -21.90 3.65
C ALA A 124 3.33 -22.64 4.02
N ASP A 125 2.23 -21.93 4.26
CA ASP A 125 0.96 -22.51 4.73
C ASP A 125 -0.19 -22.35 3.75
N GLY A 126 0.01 -21.61 2.66
CA GLY A 126 -1.03 -21.34 1.65
C GLY A 126 -2.10 -20.36 2.10
N PHE A 127 -1.92 -19.70 3.23
CA PHE A 127 -2.87 -18.68 3.70
C PHE A 127 -2.86 -17.47 2.78
N CYS A 128 -4.03 -17.08 2.30
CA CYS A 128 -4.23 -15.92 1.43
C CYS A 128 -5.15 -14.89 2.10
N SER A 129 -4.87 -13.63 1.89
CA SER A 129 -5.68 -12.54 2.44
C SER A 129 -5.54 -11.26 1.62
N LYS A 130 -6.36 -10.29 1.93
CA LYS A 130 -6.29 -8.93 1.41
C LYS A 130 -5.64 -8.02 2.43
N GLN A 131 -4.78 -7.11 1.97
CA GLN A 131 -4.19 -6.08 2.80
C GLN A 131 -4.36 -4.71 2.15
N THR A 132 -4.72 -3.72 2.96
CA THR A 132 -4.80 -2.32 2.55
C THR A 132 -3.87 -1.52 3.45
N VAL A 133 -2.95 -0.79 2.85
CA VAL A 133 -1.97 0.02 3.56
C VAL A 133 -2.06 1.47 3.14
N ASP A 134 -1.83 2.38 4.09
CA ASP A 134 -1.76 3.80 3.79
C ASP A 134 -0.41 4.14 3.18
N VAL A 135 -0.44 4.96 2.14
CA VAL A 135 0.76 5.47 1.46
C VAL A 135 0.66 6.98 1.30
N LYS A 136 1.81 7.62 1.15
CA LYS A 136 1.92 9.04 0.84
C LYS A 136 2.82 9.19 -0.38
N VAL A 137 2.24 9.64 -1.48
CA VAL A 137 2.97 9.84 -2.74
C VAL A 137 3.64 11.22 -2.69
N PRO A 138 4.98 11.28 -2.68
CA PRO A 138 5.68 12.55 -2.62
C PRO A 138 5.70 13.24 -3.99
N LEU A 139 5.51 14.54 -3.99
CA LEU A 139 5.62 15.40 -5.17
C LEU A 139 6.41 16.64 -4.81
N LEU A 140 7.59 16.79 -5.40
CA LEU A 140 8.44 17.97 -5.24
C LEU A 140 8.39 18.81 -6.51
N VAL A 141 7.91 20.05 -6.38
CA VAL A 141 7.76 21.02 -7.47
C VAL A 141 8.64 22.24 -7.18
N GLN A 142 9.47 22.57 -8.13
CA GLN A 142 10.39 23.70 -8.05
C GLN A 142 9.86 24.95 -8.76
#